data_764af52277fae3a90645df03725aab7d
#
_entry.id   764af52277fae3a90645df03725aab7d
#
_cell.length_a   1.000
_cell.length_b   1.000
_cell.length_c   1.000
_cell.angle_alpha   90.00
_cell.angle_beta   90.00
_cell.angle_gamma   90.00
#
_symmetry.space_group_name_H-M   'P 1'
#
loop_
_entity.id
_entity.type
_entity.pdbx_description
1 polymer ?
#
loop_
_entity_poly.entity_id
_entity_poly.type
_entity_poly.pdbx_seq_one_letter_code
_entity_poly.pdbx_strand_id
1 'polypeptide(L)'
;MAMKMYNPAHPGEILREYLGAMQIGVAAKKLRVARSTLSRLLNGRASFTAAMALRLSDAFGTEPGMWLDLQQQYDLWHASQRKRPKVERFPQAA
;
A
#
# COMPACT_ATOMS: atom_id res chain seq x y z
N MET A 1 -22.35 4.23 9.74
CA MET A 1 -21.28 4.67 10.64
C MET A 1 -20.26 5.49 9.88
N ALA A 2 -19.94 6.64 10.39
CA ALA A 2 -18.94 7.47 9.77
C ALA A 2 -17.55 6.90 10.08
N MET A 3 -16.80 6.59 9.04
CA MET A 3 -15.42 6.18 9.23
C MET A 3 -14.54 7.41 9.28
N LYS A 4 -13.84 7.57 10.39
CA LYS A 4 -12.92 8.67 10.53
C LYS A 4 -11.65 8.32 9.79
N MET A 5 -11.39 9.07 8.73
CA MET A 5 -10.22 8.80 7.88
C MET A 5 -9.27 9.97 7.94
N TYR A 6 -8.01 9.65 8.06
CA TYR A 6 -6.94 10.64 7.98
C TYR A 6 -6.28 10.51 6.62
N ASN A 7 -5.58 11.55 6.20
CA ASN A 7 -4.72 11.47 5.02
C ASN A 7 -3.56 10.54 5.33
N PRO A 8 -3.67 9.25 5.01
CA PRO A 8 -2.63 8.30 5.38
C PRO A 8 -1.43 8.43 4.44
N ALA A 9 -0.26 8.12 4.96
CA ALA A 9 0.93 8.02 4.15
C ALA A 9 0.79 6.85 3.17
N HIS A 10 1.39 6.99 2.00
CA HIS A 10 1.48 5.86 1.07
C HIS A 10 2.36 4.78 1.72
N PRO A 11 1.99 3.50 1.58
CA PRO A 11 2.81 2.44 2.19
C PRO A 11 4.27 2.42 1.73
N GLY A 12 4.58 3.04 0.60
CA GLY A 12 5.96 3.22 0.16
C GLY A 12 6.81 4.02 1.14
N GLU A 13 6.21 4.98 1.85
CA GLU A 13 6.95 5.74 2.88
C GLU A 13 7.29 4.85 4.08
N ILE A 14 6.37 3.97 4.43
CA ILE A 14 6.62 3.00 5.51
C ILE A 14 7.72 2.02 5.09
N LEU A 15 7.68 1.57 3.84
CA LEU A 15 8.72 0.68 3.32
C LEU A 15 10.10 1.34 3.35
N ARG A 16 10.17 2.64 3.06
CA ARG A 16 11.45 3.38 3.16
C ARG A 16 12.04 3.28 4.56
N GLU A 17 11.21 3.37 5.58
CA GLU A 17 11.66 3.27 6.97
C GLU A 17 12.20 1.85 7.25
N TYR A 18 11.53 0.83 6.74
CA TYR A 18 12.01 -0.55 6.89
C TYR A 18 13.33 -0.79 6.19
N LEU A 19 13.52 -0.20 5.01
CA LEU A 19 14.76 -0.35 4.25
C LEU A 19 15.92 0.40 4.90
N GLY A 20 15.62 1.53 5.56
CA GLY A 20 16.65 2.34 6.20
C GLY A 20 17.68 2.82 5.18
N ALA A 21 18.95 2.58 5.46
CA ALA A 21 20.06 3.01 4.60
C ALA A 21 20.35 2.07 3.44
N MET A 22 19.59 0.98 3.30
CA MET A 22 19.86 0.01 2.24
C MET A 22 19.61 0.64 0.87
N GLN A 23 20.55 0.46 -0.04
CA GLN A 23 20.41 0.96 -1.40
C GLN A 23 19.31 0.22 -2.13
N ILE A 24 18.58 0.95 -2.97
CA ILE A 24 17.40 0.43 -3.66
C ILE A 24 17.73 -0.79 -4.55
N GLY A 25 18.88 -0.76 -5.23
CA GLY A 25 19.29 -1.88 -6.07
C GLY A 25 19.54 -3.15 -5.27
N VAL A 26 20.15 -3.00 -4.10
CA VAL A 26 20.41 -4.13 -3.19
C VAL A 26 19.10 -4.68 -2.66
N ALA A 27 18.20 -3.80 -2.21
CA ALA A 27 16.90 -4.20 -1.69
C ALA A 27 16.06 -4.92 -2.75
N ALA A 28 16.02 -4.38 -3.96
CA ALA A 28 15.27 -4.99 -5.05
C ALA A 28 15.78 -6.40 -5.37
N LYS A 29 17.10 -6.56 -5.40
CA LYS A 29 17.71 -7.87 -5.65
C LYS A 29 17.34 -8.87 -4.56
N LYS A 30 17.40 -8.44 -3.30
CA LYS A 30 17.02 -9.31 -2.17
C LYS A 30 15.54 -9.68 -2.22
N LEU A 31 14.68 -8.75 -2.60
CA LEU A 31 13.24 -8.98 -2.72
C LEU A 31 12.86 -9.71 -4.02
N ARG A 32 13.82 -9.90 -4.92
CA ARG A 32 13.62 -10.53 -6.22
C ARG A 32 12.58 -9.80 -7.06
N VAL A 33 12.68 -8.49 -7.08
CA VAL A 33 11.86 -7.64 -7.95
C VAL A 33 12.78 -6.73 -8.74
N ALA A 34 12.27 -6.18 -9.84
CA ALA A 34 13.02 -5.21 -10.61
C ALA A 34 13.23 -3.94 -9.78
N ARG A 35 14.38 -3.29 -9.97
CA ARG A 35 14.68 -2.03 -9.30
C ARG A 35 13.60 -0.98 -9.58
N SER A 36 13.13 -0.92 -10.83
CA SER A 36 12.06 0.00 -11.23
C SER A 36 10.76 -0.27 -10.48
N THR A 37 10.44 -1.53 -10.24
CA THR A 37 9.26 -1.91 -9.47
C THR A 37 9.36 -1.38 -8.04
N LEU A 38 10.49 -1.61 -7.39
CA LEU A 38 10.69 -1.13 -6.02
C LEU A 38 10.70 0.40 -5.97
N SER A 39 11.35 1.04 -6.94
CA SER A 39 11.38 2.50 -7.02
C SER A 39 9.98 3.09 -7.10
N ARG A 40 9.12 2.50 -7.93
CA ARG A 40 7.73 2.98 -8.07
C ARG A 40 6.93 2.80 -6.78
N LEU A 41 7.12 1.69 -6.08
CA LEU A 41 6.49 1.49 -4.78
C LEU A 41 6.94 2.54 -3.77
N LEU A 42 8.24 2.79 -3.70
CA LEU A 42 8.80 3.75 -2.74
C LEU A 42 8.36 5.17 -3.02
N ASN A 43 8.11 5.49 -4.28
CA ASN A 43 7.69 6.84 -4.70
C ASN A 43 6.18 7.01 -4.80
N GLY A 44 5.42 6.05 -4.31
CA GLY A 44 3.97 6.14 -4.30
C GLY A 44 3.33 6.04 -5.68
N ARG A 45 4.02 5.46 -6.65
CA ARG A 45 3.55 5.36 -8.05
C ARG A 45 3.05 3.97 -8.42
N ALA A 46 3.04 3.07 -7.47
CA ALA A 46 2.50 1.73 -7.66
C ALA A 46 1.86 1.28 -6.36
N SER A 47 0.88 0.40 -6.48
CA SER A 47 0.19 -0.17 -5.34
C SER A 47 0.88 -1.45 -4.87
N PHE A 48 0.84 -1.68 -3.57
CA PHE A 48 1.34 -2.92 -2.98
C PHE A 48 0.35 -4.04 -3.31
N THR A 49 0.88 -5.11 -3.87
CA THR A 49 0.09 -6.29 -4.23
C THR A 49 0.28 -7.38 -3.19
N ALA A 50 -0.58 -8.41 -3.25
CA ALA A 50 -0.43 -9.56 -2.38
C ALA A 50 0.93 -10.23 -2.56
N ALA A 51 1.41 -10.34 -3.80
CA ALA A 51 2.72 -10.92 -4.08
C ALA A 51 3.84 -10.13 -3.40
N MET A 52 3.78 -8.80 -3.47
CA MET A 52 4.78 -7.97 -2.81
C MET A 52 4.67 -8.06 -1.30
N ALA A 53 3.45 -8.09 -0.76
CA ALA A 53 3.24 -8.22 0.68
C ALA A 53 3.85 -9.51 1.24
N LEU A 54 3.74 -10.60 0.49
CA LEU A 54 4.36 -11.87 0.89
C LEU A 54 5.89 -11.78 0.87
N ARG A 55 6.46 -11.14 -0.14
CA ARG A 55 7.91 -10.93 -0.21
C ARG A 55 8.41 -10.10 0.97
N LEU A 56 7.68 -9.06 1.33
CA LEU A 56 8.04 -8.20 2.46
C LEU A 56 7.89 -8.94 3.78
N SER A 57 6.87 -9.78 3.90
CA SER A 57 6.71 -10.64 5.06
C SER A 57 7.92 -11.57 5.23
N ASP A 58 8.37 -12.17 4.14
CA ASP A 58 9.55 -13.03 4.18
C ASP A 58 10.81 -12.25 4.54
N ALA A 59 10.93 -11.02 4.04
CA ALA A 59 12.14 -10.22 4.25
C ALA A 59 12.20 -9.61 5.65
N PHE A 60 11.10 -9.13 6.18
CA PHE A 60 11.06 -8.34 7.42
C PHE A 60 10.32 -9.02 8.57
N GLY A 61 9.66 -10.13 8.32
CA GLY A 61 8.85 -10.80 9.36
C GLY A 61 7.54 -10.08 9.66
N THR A 62 7.10 -9.20 8.78
CA THR A 62 5.83 -8.50 8.96
C THR A 62 4.65 -9.41 8.55
N GLU A 63 3.47 -9.10 9.08
CA GLU A 63 2.26 -9.72 8.58
C GLU A 63 2.00 -9.25 7.15
N PRO A 64 1.73 -10.17 6.20
CA PRO A 64 1.44 -9.73 4.82
C PRO A 64 0.25 -8.78 4.74
N GLY A 65 -0.77 -9.02 5.59
CA GLY A 65 -1.95 -8.16 5.63
C GLY A 65 -1.66 -6.73 6.01
N MET A 66 -0.59 -6.49 6.76
CA MET A 66 -0.23 -5.13 7.16
C MET A 66 -0.03 -4.23 5.95
N TRP A 67 0.73 -4.70 4.96
CA TRP A 67 1.02 -3.90 3.77
C TRP A 67 -0.23 -3.65 2.93
N LEU A 68 -1.09 -4.66 2.83
CA LEU A 68 -2.34 -4.53 2.08
C LEU A 68 -3.32 -3.60 2.79
N ASP A 69 -3.36 -3.65 4.13
CA ASP A 69 -4.19 -2.73 4.91
C ASP A 69 -3.74 -1.29 4.73
N LEU A 70 -2.44 -1.05 4.76
CA LEU A 70 -1.89 0.29 4.53
C LEU A 70 -2.27 0.81 3.15
N GLN A 71 -2.16 -0.03 2.13
CA GLN A 71 -2.55 0.33 0.77
C GLN A 71 -4.04 0.63 0.68
N GLN A 72 -4.85 -0.21 1.31
CA GLN A 72 -6.30 -0.04 1.28
C GLN A 72 -6.73 1.27 1.95
N GLN A 73 -6.14 1.60 3.09
CA GLN A 73 -6.43 2.86 3.77
C GLN A 73 -6.08 4.05 2.90
N TYR A 74 -4.92 4.00 2.26
CA TYR A 74 -4.50 5.05 1.34
C TYR A 74 -5.49 5.19 0.18
N ASP A 75 -5.83 4.07 -0.45
CA ASP A 75 -6.73 4.06 -1.62
C ASP A 75 -8.13 4.56 -1.26
N LEU A 76 -8.66 4.13 -0.11
CA LEU A 76 -9.99 4.53 0.33
C LEU A 76 -10.03 6.03 0.63
N TRP A 77 -9.00 6.55 1.28
CA TRP A 77 -8.95 7.97 1.58
C TRP A 77 -8.94 8.80 0.30
N HIS A 78 -8.07 8.45 -0.64
CA HIS A 78 -7.97 9.17 -1.91
C HIS A 78 -9.24 9.05 -2.74
N ALA A 79 -9.83 7.86 -2.79
CA ALA A 79 -11.11 7.68 -3.48
C ALA A 79 -12.22 8.51 -2.86
N SER A 80 -12.23 8.64 -1.53
CA SER A 80 -13.25 9.42 -0.82
C SER A 80 -13.13 10.92 -1.08
N GLN A 81 -11.94 11.40 -1.46
CA GLN A 81 -11.70 12.82 -1.76
C GLN A 81 -12.09 13.20 -3.18
N ARG A 82 -12.34 12.20 -4.03
CA ARG A 82 -12.73 12.46 -5.42
C ARG A 82 -14.23 12.56 -5.53
N LYS A 83 -14.68 13.32 -6.55
CA LYS A 83 -16.08 13.38 -6.87
C LYS A 83 -16.55 12.01 -7.35
N ARG A 84 -17.64 11.53 -6.79
CA ARG A 84 -18.22 10.21 -7.12
C ARG A 84 -19.66 10.35 -7.51
N PRO A 85 -20.14 9.43 -8.38
CA PRO A 85 -21.57 9.38 -8.66
C PRO A 85 -22.35 9.06 -7.39
N LYS A 86 -23.55 9.60 -7.30
CA LYS A 86 -24.43 9.26 -6.20
C LYS A 86 -25.05 7.90 -6.48
N VAL A 87 -24.84 6.96 -5.57
CA VAL A 87 -25.41 5.62 -5.66
C VAL A 87 -26.49 5.48 -4.61
N GLU A 88 -27.67 5.10 -5.03
CA GLU A 88 -28.77 4.89 -4.12
C GLU A 88 -28.65 3.54 -3.44
N ARG A 89 -29.14 3.50 -2.20
CA ARG A 89 -29.16 2.25 -1.45
C ARG A 89 -30.17 1.29 -2.08
N PHE A 90 -29.79 0.03 -2.20
CA PHE A 90 -30.71 -1.00 -2.66
C PHE A 90 -31.69 -1.35 -1.53
N PRO A 91 -32.99 -1.51 -1.85
CA PRO A 91 -33.97 -1.76 -0.81
C PRO A 91 -33.72 -3.03 0.01
N GLN A 92 -33.13 -4.04 -0.62
CA GLN A 92 -32.85 -5.32 0.06
C GLN A 92 -31.53 -5.32 0.79
N ALA A 93 -30.76 -4.27 0.74
CA ALA A 93 -29.47 -4.23 1.43
C ALA A 93 -29.75 -4.28 2.92
N ALA A 94 -29.24 -5.30 3.57
CA ALA A 94 -29.41 -5.49 5.00
C ALA A 94 -28.32 -4.78 5.78
#